data_449f0062e5dfe00fc87750619ff0d382
#
_entry.id   449f0062e5dfe00fc87750619ff0d382
#
_cell.length_a   1.000
_cell.length_b   1.000
_cell.length_c   1.000
_cell.angle_alpha   90.00
_cell.angle_beta   90.00
_cell.angle_gamma   90.00
#
_symmetry.space_group_name_H-M   'P 1'
#
loop_
_entity.id
_entity.type
_entity.pdbx_description
1 polymer ?
#
loop_
_entity_poly.entity_id
_entity_poly.type
_entity_poly.pdbx_seq_one_letter_code
_entity_poly.pdbx_strand_id
1 'polypeptide(L)'
;MESLLLDKIWEKISAATIAVADGFDGLLATFHFLGPAMLIFLLAVLTVFITNCLSRIIITQRHIRLEKQFKHWYHLRQTALTCEDREKGKALAKNIDQAELNRAYYDYFFEGLLLGLARKIIPIFLMFAYINEYFQPKRLVERFSQSYIFKFDTAGEEPVVISAIFWYALSLLIVYLVWFLIKKSHGRLKKTDPLTAKPTPEQA
;
A
#
# COMPACT_ATOMS: atom_id res chain seq x y z
N MET A 1 -37.39 6.23 6.55
CA MET A 1 -36.92 4.84 6.76
C MET A 1 -35.44 4.66 6.36
N GLU A 2 -35.01 5.27 5.25
CA GLU A 2 -33.61 5.20 4.81
C GLU A 2 -32.64 5.95 5.75
N SER A 3 -33.02 7.12 6.29
CA SER A 3 -32.18 7.85 7.25
C SER A 3 -31.88 7.02 8.51
N LEU A 4 -32.89 6.34 9.04
CA LEU A 4 -32.74 5.44 10.20
C LEU A 4 -31.81 4.25 9.96
N LEU A 5 -31.73 3.75 8.71
CA LEU A 5 -30.78 2.68 8.35
C LEU A 5 -29.36 3.23 8.23
N LEU A 6 -29.19 4.40 7.63
CA LEU A 6 -27.90 5.08 7.52
C LEU A 6 -27.36 5.44 8.91
N ASP A 7 -28.19 5.98 9.79
CA ASP A 7 -27.81 6.31 11.17
C ASP A 7 -27.35 5.06 11.95
N LYS A 8 -28.06 3.93 11.83
CA LYS A 8 -27.67 2.66 12.45
C LYS A 8 -26.36 2.09 11.89
N ILE A 9 -26.14 2.23 10.58
CA ILE A 9 -24.88 1.80 9.95
C ILE A 9 -23.74 2.69 10.45
N TRP A 10 -23.95 4.00 10.50
CA TRP A 10 -22.96 4.95 11.00
C TRP A 10 -22.61 4.71 12.47
N GLU A 11 -23.61 4.47 13.31
CA GLU A 11 -23.42 4.12 14.72
C GLU A 11 -22.57 2.85 14.91
N LYS A 12 -22.82 1.80 14.12
CA LYS A 12 -22.02 0.56 14.15
C LYS A 12 -20.58 0.78 13.66
N ILE A 13 -20.40 1.58 12.61
CA ILE A 13 -19.06 1.92 12.11
C ILE A 13 -18.29 2.73 13.16
N SER A 14 -18.95 3.73 13.76
CA SER A 14 -18.37 4.54 14.83
C SER A 14 -17.99 3.70 16.04
N ALA A 15 -18.89 2.85 16.52
CA ALA A 15 -18.62 1.93 17.64
C ALA A 15 -17.45 0.97 17.36
N ALA A 16 -17.39 0.41 16.14
CA ALA A 16 -16.29 -0.45 15.73
C ALA A 16 -14.96 0.32 15.66
N THR A 17 -14.99 1.55 15.16
CA THR A 17 -13.80 2.40 15.09
C THR A 17 -13.28 2.75 16.48
N ILE A 18 -14.17 3.09 17.41
CA ILE A 18 -13.82 3.38 18.81
C ILE A 18 -13.22 2.13 19.48
N ALA A 19 -13.86 0.96 19.34
CA ALA A 19 -13.37 -0.28 19.93
C ALA A 19 -11.96 -0.67 19.41
N VAL A 20 -11.72 -0.45 18.12
CA VAL A 20 -10.38 -0.66 17.53
C VAL A 20 -9.37 0.35 18.10
N ALA A 21 -9.75 1.63 18.21
CA ALA A 21 -8.89 2.67 18.77
C ALA A 21 -8.54 2.37 20.24
N ASP A 22 -9.54 1.99 21.06
CA ASP A 22 -9.33 1.63 22.48
C ASP A 22 -8.42 0.39 22.62
N GLY A 23 -8.55 -0.59 21.72
CA GLY A 23 -7.66 -1.74 21.64
C GLY A 23 -6.20 -1.34 21.34
N PHE A 24 -6.01 -0.42 20.40
CA PHE A 24 -4.70 0.15 20.10
C PHE A 24 -4.15 0.99 21.25
N ASP A 25 -4.98 1.80 21.90
CA ASP A 25 -4.59 2.61 23.05
C ASP A 25 -4.10 1.72 24.20
N GLY A 26 -4.77 0.60 24.47
CA GLY A 26 -4.35 -0.38 25.48
C GLY A 26 -3.01 -1.04 25.16
N LEU A 27 -2.79 -1.38 23.90
CA LEU A 27 -1.49 -1.92 23.44
C LEU A 27 -0.38 -0.88 23.54
N LEU A 28 -0.63 0.35 23.11
CA LEU A 28 0.36 1.42 23.12
C LEU A 28 0.72 1.87 24.56
N ALA A 29 -0.24 1.79 25.49
CA ALA A 29 0.01 2.12 26.90
C ALA A 29 1.17 1.30 27.48
N THR A 30 1.29 0.03 27.10
CA THR A 30 2.39 -0.86 27.51
C THR A 30 3.76 -0.38 27.04
N PHE A 31 3.80 0.37 25.93
CA PHE A 31 5.03 0.84 25.28
C PHE A 31 5.32 2.33 25.49
N HIS A 32 4.59 3.01 26.39
CA HIS A 32 4.80 4.44 26.67
C HIS A 32 6.23 4.79 27.11
N PHE A 33 6.94 3.83 27.70
CA PHE A 33 8.34 4.01 28.11
C PHE A 33 9.32 4.27 26.95
N LEU A 34 8.93 3.93 25.71
CA LEU A 34 9.76 4.18 24.52
C LEU A 34 9.71 5.66 24.06
N GLY A 35 8.75 6.43 24.55
CA GLY A 35 8.52 7.79 24.11
C GLY A 35 7.73 7.89 22.79
N PRO A 36 7.16 9.09 22.49
CA PRO A 36 6.20 9.24 21.39
C PRO A 36 6.83 9.04 20.00
N ALA A 37 8.08 9.44 19.81
CA ALA A 37 8.76 9.28 18.51
C ALA A 37 8.94 7.81 18.11
N MET A 38 9.35 6.97 19.08
CA MET A 38 9.56 5.54 18.83
C MET A 38 8.23 4.80 18.66
N LEU A 39 7.19 5.20 19.38
CA LEU A 39 5.85 4.66 19.20
C LEU A 39 5.31 4.93 17.79
N ILE A 40 5.47 6.15 17.28
CA ILE A 40 5.04 6.49 15.91
C ILE A 40 5.84 5.67 14.89
N PHE A 41 7.13 5.48 15.10
CA PHE A 41 7.96 4.62 14.24
C PHE A 41 7.47 3.17 14.26
N LEU A 42 7.14 2.62 15.42
CA LEU A 42 6.58 1.28 15.57
C LEU A 42 5.23 1.14 14.85
N LEU A 43 4.37 2.15 14.93
CA LEU A 43 3.10 2.20 14.20
C LEU A 43 3.33 2.26 12.68
N ALA A 44 4.37 2.95 12.21
CA ALA A 44 4.74 2.94 10.80
C ALA A 44 5.19 1.55 10.33
N VAL A 45 6.01 0.85 11.12
CA VAL A 45 6.40 -0.55 10.84
C VAL A 45 5.17 -1.46 10.80
N LEU A 46 4.28 -1.34 11.77
CA LEU A 46 3.03 -2.10 11.83
C LEU A 46 2.15 -1.82 10.60
N THR A 47 2.04 -0.57 10.17
CA THR A 47 1.30 -0.19 8.95
C THR A 47 1.87 -0.86 7.72
N VAL A 48 3.19 -0.84 7.54
CA VAL A 48 3.86 -1.53 6.41
C VAL A 48 3.64 -3.03 6.49
N PHE A 49 3.68 -3.62 7.67
CA PHE A 49 3.38 -5.04 7.86
C PHE A 49 1.94 -5.37 7.46
N ILE A 50 0.96 -4.62 7.96
CA ILE A 50 -0.47 -4.79 7.63
C ILE A 50 -0.69 -4.66 6.12
N THR A 51 -0.18 -3.61 5.48
CA THR A 51 -0.34 -3.39 4.03
C THR A 51 0.28 -4.52 3.20
N ASN A 52 1.41 -5.08 3.63
CA ASN A 52 2.02 -6.25 2.98
C ASN A 52 1.20 -7.52 3.19
N CYS A 53 0.66 -7.76 4.39
CA CYS A 53 -0.26 -8.87 4.66
C CYS A 53 -1.52 -8.76 3.81
N LEU A 54 -2.19 -7.61 3.81
CA LEU A 54 -3.39 -7.39 3.00
C LEU A 54 -3.10 -7.60 1.51
N SER A 55 -1.94 -7.14 1.03
CA SER A 55 -1.54 -7.33 -0.37
C SER A 55 -1.34 -8.79 -0.77
N ARG A 56 -1.08 -9.68 0.19
CA ARG A 56 -0.98 -11.14 -0.05
C ARG A 56 -2.31 -11.85 0.07
N ILE A 57 -3.14 -11.44 1.02
CA ILE A 57 -4.42 -12.10 1.33
C ILE A 57 -5.51 -11.68 0.35
N ILE A 58 -5.63 -10.39 0.07
CA ILE A 58 -6.67 -9.84 -0.80
C ILE A 58 -6.25 -9.98 -2.27
N ILE A 59 -6.26 -11.18 -2.80
CA ILE A 59 -6.13 -11.45 -4.24
C ILE A 59 -7.49 -11.93 -4.74
N THR A 60 -8.16 -11.09 -5.54
CA THR A 60 -9.49 -11.41 -6.05
C THR A 60 -9.38 -12.34 -7.26
N GLN A 61 -10.19 -13.40 -7.31
CA GLN A 61 -10.28 -14.29 -8.48
C GLN A 61 -10.68 -13.50 -9.74
N ARG A 62 -11.46 -12.43 -9.57
CA ARG A 62 -11.83 -11.51 -10.64
C ARG A 62 -10.59 -10.83 -11.24
N HIS A 63 -9.69 -10.30 -10.42
CA HIS A 63 -8.47 -9.65 -10.90
C HIS A 63 -7.58 -10.61 -11.70
N ILE A 64 -7.43 -11.86 -11.23
CA ILE A 64 -6.68 -12.90 -11.96
C ILE A 64 -7.34 -13.22 -13.31
N ARG A 65 -8.68 -13.25 -13.37
CA ARG A 65 -9.42 -13.48 -14.63
C ARG A 65 -9.21 -12.33 -15.60
N LEU A 66 -9.34 -11.09 -15.15
CA LEU A 66 -9.13 -9.89 -15.96
C LEU A 66 -7.68 -9.79 -16.47
N GLU A 67 -6.70 -10.14 -15.65
CA GLU A 67 -5.29 -10.21 -16.07
C GLU A 67 -5.09 -11.23 -17.20
N LYS A 68 -5.72 -12.42 -17.09
CA LYS A 68 -5.65 -13.45 -18.14
C LYS A 68 -6.34 -12.99 -19.42
N GLN A 69 -7.49 -12.32 -19.33
CA GLN A 69 -8.20 -11.76 -20.49
C GLN A 69 -7.36 -10.69 -21.19
N PHE A 70 -6.82 -9.74 -20.45
CA PHE A 70 -5.93 -8.73 -21.00
C PHE A 70 -4.71 -9.33 -21.69
N LYS A 71 -4.02 -10.29 -21.06
CA LYS A 71 -2.86 -10.98 -21.64
C LYS A 71 -3.22 -11.74 -22.90
N HIS A 72 -4.39 -12.37 -22.94
CA HIS A 72 -4.88 -13.09 -24.13
C HIS A 72 -5.07 -12.14 -25.31
N TRP A 73 -5.80 -11.04 -25.15
CA TRP A 73 -6.04 -10.08 -26.19
C TRP A 73 -4.76 -9.36 -26.65
N TYR A 74 -3.88 -9.05 -25.69
CA TYR A 74 -2.58 -8.47 -25.99
C TYR A 74 -1.72 -9.41 -26.86
N HIS A 75 -1.68 -10.69 -26.52
CA HIS A 75 -0.94 -11.69 -27.30
C HIS A 75 -1.54 -11.86 -28.68
N LEU A 76 -2.87 -11.93 -28.80
CA LEU A 76 -3.57 -12.03 -30.09
C LEU A 76 -3.26 -10.84 -31.01
N ARG A 77 -3.23 -9.63 -30.44
CA ARG A 77 -2.80 -8.43 -31.14
C ARG A 77 -1.36 -8.54 -31.66
N GLN A 78 -0.45 -9.00 -30.85
CA GLN A 78 0.95 -9.18 -31.25
C GLN A 78 1.08 -10.20 -32.37
N THR A 79 0.36 -11.32 -32.26
CA THR A 79 0.32 -12.33 -33.34
C THR A 79 -0.25 -11.75 -34.64
N ALA A 80 -1.29 -10.94 -34.58
CA ALA A 80 -1.83 -10.26 -35.77
C ALA A 80 -0.79 -9.36 -36.46
N LEU A 81 0.03 -8.63 -35.68
CA LEU A 81 1.08 -7.76 -36.21
C LEU A 81 2.25 -8.53 -36.87
N THR A 82 2.42 -9.81 -36.57
CA THR A 82 3.48 -10.66 -37.11
C THR A 82 3.01 -11.50 -38.29
N CYS A 83 1.76 -11.31 -38.77
CA CYS A 83 1.26 -11.98 -39.97
C CYS A 83 2.06 -11.59 -41.22
N GLU A 84 2.20 -12.53 -42.20
CA GLU A 84 2.90 -12.31 -43.47
C GLU A 84 2.28 -11.16 -44.27
N ASP A 85 0.95 -11.09 -44.30
CA ASP A 85 0.21 -9.99 -44.94
C ASP A 85 0.12 -8.81 -43.94
N ARG A 86 1.01 -7.85 -44.11
CA ARG A 86 1.19 -6.71 -43.20
C ARG A 86 -0.04 -5.79 -43.14
N GLU A 87 -0.78 -5.65 -44.24
CA GLU A 87 -1.98 -4.80 -44.28
C GLU A 87 -3.15 -5.45 -43.53
N LYS A 88 -3.40 -6.73 -43.76
CA LYS A 88 -4.41 -7.50 -43.03
C LYS A 88 -4.06 -7.61 -41.55
N GLY A 89 -2.77 -7.83 -41.21
CA GLY A 89 -2.29 -7.87 -39.84
C GLY A 89 -2.56 -6.58 -39.05
N LYS A 90 -2.29 -5.42 -39.69
CA LYS A 90 -2.60 -4.11 -39.09
C LYS A 90 -4.09 -3.86 -38.90
N ALA A 91 -4.91 -4.21 -39.92
CA ALA A 91 -6.36 -4.06 -39.84
C ALA A 91 -6.94 -4.92 -38.71
N LEU A 92 -6.48 -6.18 -38.61
CA LEU A 92 -6.90 -7.10 -37.55
C LEU A 92 -6.47 -6.59 -36.16
N ALA A 93 -5.23 -6.15 -36.00
CA ALA A 93 -4.72 -5.59 -34.73
C ALA A 93 -5.53 -4.36 -34.34
N LYS A 94 -5.87 -3.47 -35.27
CA LYS A 94 -6.71 -2.29 -35.02
C LYS A 94 -8.12 -2.67 -34.53
N ASN A 95 -8.73 -3.69 -35.13
CA ASN A 95 -10.03 -4.18 -34.68
C ASN A 95 -9.96 -4.76 -33.27
N ILE A 96 -8.91 -5.53 -32.94
CA ILE A 96 -8.69 -6.08 -31.60
C ILE A 96 -8.50 -4.94 -30.61
N ASP A 97 -7.72 -3.91 -30.95
CA ASP A 97 -7.49 -2.74 -30.08
C ASP A 97 -8.81 -2.02 -29.76
N GLN A 98 -9.65 -1.79 -30.77
CA GLN A 98 -10.89 -1.02 -30.61
C GLN A 98 -12.01 -1.78 -29.91
N ALA A 99 -12.13 -3.10 -30.12
CA ALA A 99 -13.24 -3.87 -29.59
C ALA A 99 -12.96 -4.43 -28.19
N GLU A 100 -11.87 -5.21 -28.03
CA GLU A 100 -11.71 -6.07 -26.86
C GLU A 100 -10.50 -5.70 -26.01
N LEU A 101 -9.38 -5.31 -26.60
CA LEU A 101 -8.16 -5.04 -25.85
C LEU A 101 -8.29 -3.82 -24.93
N ASN A 102 -8.86 -2.74 -25.43
CA ASN A 102 -9.10 -1.53 -24.63
C ASN A 102 -10.01 -1.82 -23.45
N ARG A 103 -11.11 -2.54 -23.68
CA ARG A 103 -12.03 -2.93 -22.62
C ARG A 103 -11.33 -3.79 -21.56
N ALA A 104 -10.63 -4.85 -22.00
CA ALA A 104 -9.89 -5.73 -21.10
C ALA A 104 -8.79 -4.99 -20.31
N TYR A 105 -8.13 -4.00 -20.95
CA TYR A 105 -7.16 -3.15 -20.29
C TYR A 105 -7.79 -2.29 -19.19
N TYR A 106 -8.88 -1.58 -19.48
CA TYR A 106 -9.54 -0.73 -18.50
C TYR A 106 -10.11 -1.54 -17.33
N ASP A 107 -10.77 -2.67 -17.61
CA ASP A 107 -11.32 -3.53 -16.56
C ASP A 107 -10.21 -4.06 -15.64
N TYR A 108 -9.09 -4.51 -16.20
CA TYR A 108 -7.93 -4.95 -15.43
C TYR A 108 -7.29 -3.81 -14.63
N PHE A 109 -7.12 -2.64 -15.25
CA PHE A 109 -6.51 -1.46 -14.64
C PHE A 109 -7.34 -0.95 -13.46
N PHE A 110 -8.65 -0.75 -13.64
CA PHE A 110 -9.51 -0.26 -12.58
C PHE A 110 -9.64 -1.24 -11.42
N GLU A 111 -9.76 -2.53 -11.70
CA GLU A 111 -9.76 -3.55 -10.64
C GLU A 111 -8.43 -3.53 -9.87
N GLY A 112 -7.29 -3.44 -10.55
CA GLY A 112 -5.97 -3.32 -9.93
C GLY A 112 -5.81 -2.06 -9.09
N LEU A 113 -6.32 -0.92 -9.59
CA LEU A 113 -6.33 0.36 -8.87
C LEU A 113 -7.16 0.27 -7.58
N LEU A 114 -8.40 -0.23 -7.66
CA LEU A 114 -9.28 -0.40 -6.49
C LEU A 114 -8.67 -1.34 -5.46
N LEU A 115 -8.10 -2.46 -5.89
CA LEU A 115 -7.40 -3.38 -5.01
C LEU A 115 -6.15 -2.74 -4.38
N GLY A 116 -5.41 -1.94 -5.14
CA GLY A 116 -4.26 -1.17 -4.64
C GLY A 116 -4.68 -0.17 -3.58
N LEU A 117 -5.77 0.56 -3.83
CA LEU A 117 -6.38 1.49 -2.88
C LEU A 117 -6.76 0.78 -1.57
N ALA A 118 -7.52 -0.32 -1.69
CA ALA A 118 -8.01 -1.07 -0.54
C ALA A 118 -6.88 -1.69 0.31
N ARG A 119 -5.82 -2.21 -0.33
CA ARG A 119 -4.73 -2.92 0.34
C ARG A 119 -3.68 -2.02 0.96
N LYS A 120 -3.41 -0.86 0.36
CA LYS A 120 -2.30 0.01 0.74
C LYS A 120 -2.78 1.36 1.25
N ILE A 121 -3.59 2.05 0.47
CA ILE A 121 -3.93 3.46 0.74
C ILE A 121 -4.87 3.54 1.95
N ILE A 122 -5.94 2.76 1.98
CA ILE A 122 -6.89 2.79 3.10
C ILE A 122 -6.22 2.51 4.46
N PRO A 123 -5.41 1.45 4.65
CA PRO A 123 -4.75 1.22 5.94
C PRO A 123 -3.78 2.34 6.35
N ILE A 124 -3.07 2.94 5.39
CA ILE A 124 -2.17 4.07 5.66
C ILE A 124 -2.98 5.28 6.15
N PHE A 125 -4.10 5.60 5.48
CA PHE A 125 -4.95 6.74 5.88
C PHE A 125 -5.65 6.51 7.22
N LEU A 126 -6.10 5.29 7.50
CA LEU A 126 -6.68 4.95 8.81
C LEU A 126 -5.66 5.14 9.93
N MET A 127 -4.43 4.67 9.73
CA MET A 127 -3.37 4.86 10.73
C MET A 127 -2.96 6.33 10.85
N PHE A 128 -2.96 7.07 9.74
CA PHE A 128 -2.72 8.50 9.73
C PHE A 128 -3.77 9.27 10.57
N ALA A 129 -5.04 8.93 10.38
CA ALA A 129 -6.13 9.51 11.18
C ALA A 129 -6.00 9.16 12.66
N TYR A 130 -5.64 7.90 12.98
CA TYR A 130 -5.40 7.46 14.34
C TYR A 130 -4.24 8.22 14.99
N ILE A 131 -3.11 8.38 14.31
CA ILE A 131 -1.95 9.12 14.83
C ILE A 131 -2.29 10.59 15.05
N ASN A 132 -3.03 11.20 14.12
CA ASN A 132 -3.47 12.58 14.26
C ASN A 132 -4.31 12.81 15.53
N GLU A 133 -5.14 11.83 15.88
CA GLU A 133 -6.00 11.90 17.06
C GLU A 133 -5.24 11.54 18.36
N TYR A 134 -4.43 10.46 18.33
CA TYR A 134 -3.73 9.94 19.49
C TYR A 134 -2.59 10.85 19.99
N PHE A 135 -1.85 11.46 19.05
CA PHE A 135 -0.68 12.30 19.35
C PHE A 135 -0.97 13.80 19.25
N GLN A 136 -2.19 14.22 19.56
CA GLN A 136 -2.51 15.64 19.72
C GLN A 136 -1.68 16.27 20.87
N PRO A 137 -1.30 17.55 20.78
CA PRO A 137 -0.48 18.20 21.79
C PRO A 137 -1.01 18.07 23.22
N LYS A 138 -2.34 18.15 23.40
CA LYS A 138 -2.98 17.97 24.72
C LYS A 138 -2.76 16.57 25.28
N ARG A 139 -2.98 15.54 24.45
CA ARG A 139 -2.82 14.13 24.85
C ARG A 139 -1.34 13.75 25.03
N LEU A 140 -0.44 14.39 24.27
CA LEU A 140 1.00 14.21 24.46
C LEU A 140 1.47 14.70 25.82
N VAL A 141 0.96 15.85 26.28
CA VAL A 141 1.26 16.36 27.62
C VAL A 141 0.74 15.42 28.69
N GLU A 142 -0.48 14.93 28.56
CA GLU A 142 -1.10 14.02 29.54
C GLU A 142 -0.37 12.66 29.63
N ARG A 143 0.10 12.13 28.50
CA ARG A 143 0.67 10.77 28.42
C ARG A 143 2.20 10.73 28.52
N PHE A 144 2.88 11.75 27.99
CA PHE A 144 4.34 11.80 27.86
C PHE A 144 4.98 13.03 28.53
N SER A 145 4.18 13.88 29.16
CA SER A 145 4.64 15.13 29.81
C SER A 145 5.38 16.09 28.86
N GLN A 146 5.14 15.98 27.55
CA GLN A 146 5.72 16.83 26.52
C GLN A 146 4.69 17.13 25.43
N SER A 147 4.73 18.33 24.85
CA SER A 147 3.77 18.78 23.82
C SER A 147 4.23 18.58 22.38
N TYR A 148 5.40 17.95 22.17
CA TYR A 148 6.06 17.79 20.88
C TYR A 148 6.67 16.39 20.73
N ILE A 149 6.90 15.97 19.49
CA ILE A 149 7.62 14.71 19.20
C ILE A 149 9.13 14.96 19.24
N PHE A 150 9.59 15.96 18.47
CA PHE A 150 10.95 16.49 18.50
C PHE A 150 10.93 18.00 18.51
N LYS A 151 11.88 18.58 19.21
CA LYS A 151 12.12 20.01 19.26
C LYS A 151 13.59 20.24 18.91
N PHE A 152 13.82 21.08 17.92
CA PHE A 152 15.16 21.51 17.56
C PHE A 152 15.32 22.97 17.97
N ASP A 153 16.21 23.23 18.94
CA ASP A 153 16.54 24.58 19.33
C ASP A 153 17.56 25.15 18.34
N THR A 154 17.12 26.11 17.55
CA THR A 154 17.98 26.83 16.60
C THR A 154 18.47 28.12 17.24
N ALA A 155 19.77 28.35 17.23
CA ALA A 155 20.39 29.53 17.86
C ALA A 155 19.80 30.83 17.26
N GLY A 156 18.97 31.52 18.06
CA GLY A 156 18.42 32.83 17.70
C GLY A 156 17.04 32.86 17.00
N GLU A 157 16.45 31.71 16.73
CA GLU A 157 15.12 31.58 16.12
C GLU A 157 14.14 30.80 17.01
N GLU A 158 12.85 30.86 16.67
CA GLU A 158 11.86 30.02 17.35
C GLU A 158 12.16 28.53 17.14
N PRO A 159 12.00 27.70 18.17
CA PRO A 159 12.32 26.28 18.07
C PRO A 159 11.43 25.57 17.07
N VAL A 160 12.02 24.81 16.17
CA VAL A 160 11.31 24.01 15.17
C VAL A 160 10.72 22.77 15.84
N VAL A 161 9.39 22.68 15.83
CA VAL A 161 8.65 21.54 16.39
C VAL A 161 8.20 20.60 15.26
N ILE A 162 8.58 19.34 15.35
CA ILE A 162 8.12 18.30 14.42
C ILE A 162 6.79 17.73 14.89
N SER A 163 5.77 17.79 14.01
CA SER A 163 4.47 17.20 14.26
C SER A 163 4.49 15.66 14.16
N ALA A 164 3.56 15.00 14.87
CA ALA A 164 3.39 13.54 14.83
C ALA A 164 3.14 13.02 13.40
N ILE A 165 2.35 13.76 12.65
CA ILE A 165 2.00 13.44 11.26
C ILE A 165 3.23 13.45 10.36
N PHE A 166 4.05 14.50 10.45
CA PHE A 166 5.29 14.59 9.66
C PHE A 166 6.25 13.46 10.00
N TRP A 167 6.42 13.19 11.31
CA TRP A 167 7.30 12.10 11.76
C TRP A 167 6.80 10.73 11.29
N TYR A 168 5.49 10.51 11.30
CA TYR A 168 4.91 9.27 10.77
C TYR A 168 5.14 9.11 9.26
N ALA A 169 4.91 10.17 8.48
CA ALA A 169 5.14 10.14 7.03
C ALA A 169 6.62 9.84 6.71
N LEU A 170 7.54 10.47 7.43
CA LEU A 170 8.98 10.21 7.31
C LEU A 170 9.33 8.76 7.71
N SER A 171 8.76 8.28 8.81
CA SER A 171 8.94 6.90 9.28
C SER A 171 8.44 5.89 8.26
N LEU A 172 7.27 6.11 7.66
CA LEU A 172 6.75 5.28 6.57
C LEU A 172 7.71 5.23 5.38
N LEU A 173 8.21 6.38 4.96
CA LEU A 173 9.16 6.46 3.85
C LEU A 173 10.42 5.64 4.14
N ILE A 174 11.00 5.79 5.35
CA ILE A 174 12.18 5.04 5.79
C ILE A 174 11.89 3.54 5.78
N VAL A 175 10.78 3.10 6.37
CA VAL A 175 10.44 1.68 6.47
C VAL A 175 10.21 1.07 5.08
N TYR A 176 9.51 1.77 4.18
CA TYR A 176 9.34 1.31 2.80
C TYR A 176 10.65 1.24 2.02
N LEU A 177 11.55 2.23 2.22
CA LEU A 177 12.87 2.22 1.60
C LEU A 177 13.70 1.02 2.07
N VAL A 178 13.77 0.80 3.38
CA VAL A 178 14.47 -0.35 3.97
C VAL A 178 13.88 -1.67 3.45
N TRP A 179 12.55 -1.79 3.42
CA TRP A 179 11.87 -2.97 2.88
C TRP A 179 12.21 -3.22 1.40
N PHE A 180 12.25 -2.16 0.60
CA PHE A 180 12.64 -2.23 -0.80
C PHE A 180 14.08 -2.70 -0.97
N LEU A 181 15.02 -2.13 -0.18
CA LEU A 181 16.43 -2.53 -0.22
C LEU A 181 16.64 -3.99 0.17
N ILE A 182 15.95 -4.45 1.23
CA ILE A 182 15.99 -5.87 1.65
C ILE A 182 15.50 -6.79 0.53
N LYS A 183 14.36 -6.47 -0.09
CA LYS A 183 13.84 -7.25 -1.24
C LYS A 183 14.81 -7.30 -2.41
N LYS A 184 15.42 -6.17 -2.73
CA LYS A 184 16.39 -6.06 -3.83
C LYS A 184 17.65 -6.88 -3.55
N SER A 185 18.14 -6.86 -2.31
CA SER A 185 19.30 -7.64 -1.87
C SER A 185 19.02 -9.14 -1.95
N HIS A 186 17.89 -9.61 -1.42
CA HIS A 186 17.47 -11.00 -1.49
C HIS A 186 17.27 -11.50 -2.93
N GLY A 187 16.76 -10.64 -3.81
CA GLY A 187 16.58 -10.98 -5.23
C GLY A 187 17.92 -11.11 -5.97
N ARG A 188 18.96 -10.39 -5.55
CA ARG A 188 20.31 -10.52 -6.10
C ARG A 188 20.99 -11.80 -5.64
N LEU A 189 20.86 -12.15 -4.37
CA LEU A 189 21.44 -13.40 -3.82
C LEU A 189 20.88 -14.65 -4.49
N LYS A 190 19.57 -14.69 -4.79
CA LYS A 190 18.96 -15.82 -5.54
C LYS A 190 19.43 -15.94 -7.01
N LYS A 191 19.90 -14.85 -7.63
CA LYS A 191 20.44 -14.88 -8.99
C LYS A 191 21.89 -15.34 -9.05
N THR A 192 22.61 -15.34 -7.94
CA THR A 192 24.03 -15.69 -7.86
C THR A 192 24.25 -17.15 -7.45
N ASP A 193 23.19 -17.91 -7.14
CA ASP A 193 23.26 -19.34 -6.86
C ASP A 193 23.48 -20.13 -8.18
N PRO A 194 24.65 -20.74 -8.40
CA PRO A 194 24.96 -21.43 -9.65
C PRO A 194 24.14 -22.70 -9.88
N LEU A 195 23.37 -23.15 -8.87
CA LEU A 195 22.51 -24.34 -8.96
C LEU A 195 21.16 -24.08 -9.65
N THR A 196 20.80 -22.81 -9.93
CA THR A 196 19.55 -22.43 -10.62
C THR A 196 19.77 -21.94 -12.05
N ALA A 197 20.97 -22.05 -12.58
CA ALA A 197 21.24 -21.80 -13.99
C ALA A 197 20.49 -22.83 -14.84
N LYS A 198 19.44 -22.42 -15.53
CA LYS A 198 18.80 -23.22 -16.59
C LYS A 198 19.89 -23.69 -17.56
N PRO A 199 19.93 -24.97 -17.93
CA PRO A 199 20.85 -25.42 -18.97
C PRO A 199 20.52 -24.70 -20.27
N THR A 200 21.51 -24.09 -20.86
CA THR A 200 21.47 -23.50 -22.19
C THR A 200 21.12 -24.61 -23.18
N PRO A 201 20.11 -24.45 -24.07
CA PRO A 201 19.87 -25.41 -25.13
C PRO A 201 20.90 -25.16 -26.24
N GLU A 202 22.03 -25.79 -26.11
CA GLU A 202 22.99 -25.88 -27.19
C GLU A 202 23.30 -27.36 -27.44
N GLN A 203 23.11 -27.74 -28.68
CA GLN A 203 23.50 -29.01 -29.34
C GLN A 203 22.54 -30.21 -29.20
N ALA A 204 21.54 -30.25 -30.09
CA ALA A 204 21.20 -31.46 -30.84
C ALA A 204 20.66 -31.04 -32.22
#